data_cfd13142ba3d6a82000b452294010f1b
#
_entry.id   cfd13142ba3d6a82000b452294010f1b
#
_cell.length_a   1.000
_cell.length_b   1.000
_cell.length_c   1.000
_cell.angle_alpha   90.00
_cell.angle_beta   90.00
_cell.angle_gamma   90.00
#
_symmetry.space_group_name_H-M   'P 1'
#
loop_
_entity.id
_entity.type
_entity.pdbx_description
1 polymer ?
#
loop_
_entity_poly.entity_id
_entity_poly.type
_entity_poly.pdbx_seq_one_letter_code
_entity_poly.pdbx_strand_id
1 'polypeptide(L)'
;MKRICCALVISFAVSVSLTCAQETPEIIDSPAIPENVIKTFSILGDSYSTFEGYIPEGNAWWYSASPQGPNDVVRVEDTWWSQFSAVTGYELLLNESWSGSTICNTGYDGVPCPSWSFIARMKNIVKGDSDPDLILICGGTNDSWANSPIGQLKFSDWTDEDLASYLPACCYMLDYLRREAPEAEIVCIVNTELKPEITQGQVDACAHYGAHALLLKDIDKLWGHPSIAGMTAMSEQVSAFVAGLKL
;
A
#
# COMPACT_ATOMS: atom_id res chain seq x y z
N MET A 1 12.43 112.73 -32.00
CA MET A 1 13.32 111.80 -31.31
C MET A 1 12.61 111.16 -30.15
N LYS A 2 12.02 109.99 -30.28
CA LYS A 2 11.60 109.16 -29.20
C LYS A 2 11.54 107.71 -29.74
N ARG A 3 12.39 106.86 -29.18
CA ARG A 3 12.50 105.47 -29.55
C ARG A 3 11.38 104.68 -28.80
N ILE A 4 10.67 103.92 -29.56
CA ILE A 4 9.67 103.02 -29.02
C ILE A 4 10.32 101.60 -29.00
N CYS A 5 10.47 101.04 -27.79
CA CYS A 5 10.87 99.64 -27.58
C CYS A 5 9.64 98.75 -27.70
N CYS A 6 9.68 97.85 -28.64
CA CYS A 6 8.73 96.78 -28.74
C CYS A 6 9.20 95.61 -27.84
N ALA A 7 8.40 95.23 -26.82
CA ALA A 7 8.63 94.07 -26.02
C ALA A 7 7.90 92.86 -26.62
N LEU A 8 8.65 91.82 -26.93
CA LEU A 8 8.14 90.57 -27.44
C LEU A 8 7.72 89.66 -26.25
N VAL A 9 6.45 89.36 -26.16
CA VAL A 9 5.93 88.42 -25.18
C VAL A 9 5.90 87.04 -25.82
N ILE A 10 6.76 86.15 -25.31
CA ILE A 10 6.77 84.76 -25.74
C ILE A 10 5.89 83.99 -24.74
N SER A 11 4.73 83.52 -25.24
CA SER A 11 3.87 82.57 -24.46
C SER A 11 4.38 81.16 -24.63
N PHE A 12 4.80 80.57 -23.53
CA PHE A 12 5.06 79.12 -23.45
C PHE A 12 3.75 78.35 -23.11
N ALA A 13 3.26 77.58 -24.07
CA ALA A 13 2.19 76.64 -23.84
C ALA A 13 2.79 75.33 -23.28
N VAL A 14 2.50 75.05 -22.06
CA VAL A 14 2.83 73.75 -21.41
C VAL A 14 1.71 72.76 -21.71
N SER A 15 2.00 71.81 -22.60
CA SER A 15 1.09 70.67 -22.87
C SER A 15 1.32 69.64 -21.80
N VAL A 16 0.37 69.49 -20.89
CA VAL A 16 0.33 68.34 -19.91
C VAL A 16 -0.36 67.16 -20.59
N SER A 17 0.44 66.17 -21.03
CA SER A 17 -0.08 64.89 -21.50
C SER A 17 -0.42 64.02 -20.27
N LEU A 18 -1.70 63.83 -19.98
CA LEU A 18 -2.17 62.82 -19.05
C LEU A 18 -2.06 61.44 -19.74
N THR A 19 -1.04 60.70 -19.43
CA THR A 19 -0.98 59.26 -19.71
C THR A 19 -1.82 58.54 -18.68
N CYS A 20 -3.02 58.09 -19.07
CA CYS A 20 -3.83 57.18 -18.31
C CYS A 20 -3.16 55.77 -18.39
N ALA A 21 -2.44 55.37 -17.37
CA ALA A 21 -1.97 54.01 -17.23
C ALA A 21 -3.19 53.12 -16.95
N GLN A 22 -3.59 52.30 -17.93
CA GLN A 22 -4.52 51.20 -17.67
C GLN A 22 -3.79 50.15 -16.85
N GLU A 23 -4.07 50.07 -15.57
CA GLU A 23 -3.71 48.92 -14.75
C GLU A 23 -4.50 47.71 -15.28
N THR A 24 -3.80 46.78 -15.91
CA THR A 24 -4.35 45.44 -16.17
C THR A 24 -4.63 44.81 -14.82
N PRO A 25 -5.86 44.27 -14.58
CA PRO A 25 -6.13 43.58 -13.35
C PRO A 25 -5.18 42.36 -13.22
N GLU A 26 -4.40 42.31 -12.14
CA GLU A 26 -3.69 41.08 -11.75
C GLU A 26 -4.74 39.98 -11.66
N ILE A 27 -4.56 38.97 -12.51
CA ILE A 27 -5.27 37.71 -12.34
C ILE A 27 -4.71 37.12 -11.06
N ILE A 28 -5.46 37.28 -9.95
CA ILE A 28 -5.20 36.55 -8.72
C ILE A 28 -5.44 35.09 -9.10
N ASP A 29 -4.33 34.34 -9.28
CA ASP A 29 -4.39 32.88 -9.41
C ASP A 29 -5.19 32.37 -8.24
N SER A 30 -6.38 31.86 -8.53
CA SER A 30 -7.22 31.17 -7.54
C SER A 30 -6.34 30.01 -7.02
N PRO A 31 -6.16 29.84 -5.71
CA PRO A 31 -5.39 28.71 -5.22
C PRO A 31 -5.96 27.46 -5.89
N ALA A 32 -5.10 26.73 -6.59
CA ALA A 32 -5.47 25.46 -7.21
C ALA A 32 -6.14 24.62 -6.13
N ILE A 33 -7.39 24.21 -6.38
CA ILE A 33 -8.06 23.22 -5.53
C ILE A 33 -7.08 22.05 -5.53
N PRO A 34 -6.58 21.59 -4.36
CA PRO A 34 -5.67 20.45 -4.32
C PRO A 34 -6.35 19.33 -5.12
N GLU A 35 -5.70 18.87 -6.18
CA GLU A 35 -6.09 17.67 -6.87
C GLU A 35 -6.23 16.61 -5.78
N ASN A 36 -7.40 16.01 -5.68
CA ASN A 36 -7.67 14.97 -4.71
C ASN A 36 -6.85 13.76 -5.21
N VAL A 37 -5.59 13.69 -4.79
CA VAL A 37 -4.68 12.61 -5.18
C VAL A 37 -5.29 11.34 -4.61
N ILE A 38 -5.81 10.49 -5.49
CA ILE A 38 -6.36 9.19 -5.12
C ILE A 38 -5.18 8.36 -4.64
N LYS A 39 -5.24 7.92 -3.40
CA LYS A 39 -4.24 7.01 -2.84
C LYS A 39 -4.47 5.60 -3.34
N THR A 40 -3.38 4.88 -3.51
CA THR A 40 -3.37 3.54 -4.08
C THR A 40 -2.81 2.52 -3.10
N PHE A 41 -3.22 1.26 -3.26
CA PHE A 41 -2.65 0.17 -2.47
C PHE A 41 -2.45 -1.09 -3.31
N SER A 42 -1.49 -1.91 -2.87
CA SER A 42 -1.28 -3.27 -3.39
C SER A 42 -1.24 -4.27 -2.25
N ILE A 43 -1.60 -5.50 -2.56
CA ILE A 43 -1.64 -6.61 -1.59
C ILE A 43 -0.62 -7.66 -1.98
N LEU A 44 0.21 -8.07 -1.04
CA LEU A 44 0.97 -9.31 -1.09
C LEU A 44 0.35 -10.27 -0.07
N GLY A 45 -0.37 -11.30 -0.57
CA GLY A 45 -1.24 -12.08 0.30
C GLY A 45 -1.22 -13.58 0.08
N ASP A 46 -1.85 -14.29 1.04
CA ASP A 46 -2.19 -15.70 0.97
C ASP A 46 -3.68 -15.90 0.66
N SER A 47 -4.26 -17.06 1.05
CA SER A 47 -5.67 -17.42 0.83
C SER A 47 -6.66 -16.40 1.39
N TYR A 48 -6.33 -15.70 2.47
CA TYR A 48 -7.22 -14.71 3.10
C TYR A 48 -7.50 -13.49 2.21
N SER A 49 -6.66 -13.27 1.21
CA SER A 49 -6.78 -12.13 0.30
C SER A 49 -7.15 -12.51 -1.13
N THR A 50 -7.27 -13.83 -1.43
CA THR A 50 -7.63 -14.27 -2.78
C THR A 50 -9.12 -14.14 -3.05
N PHE A 51 -9.46 -13.89 -4.31
CA PHE A 51 -10.77 -14.14 -4.89
C PHE A 51 -10.58 -14.48 -6.38
N GLU A 52 -11.26 -15.50 -6.87
CA GLU A 52 -11.18 -15.95 -8.26
C GLU A 52 -11.45 -14.79 -9.23
N GLY A 53 -10.55 -14.59 -10.20
CA GLY A 53 -10.65 -13.51 -11.19
C GLY A 53 -10.13 -12.14 -10.73
N TYR A 54 -9.70 -12.00 -9.46
CA TYR A 54 -9.18 -10.74 -8.88
C TYR A 54 -7.73 -10.84 -8.38
N ILE A 55 -7.06 -11.92 -8.76
CA ILE A 55 -5.62 -12.17 -8.54
C ILE A 55 -5.00 -12.55 -9.88
N PRO A 56 -3.65 -12.56 -10.04
CA PRO A 56 -3.00 -12.95 -11.28
C PRO A 56 -3.45 -14.32 -11.77
N GLU A 57 -3.60 -14.44 -13.08
CA GLU A 57 -3.95 -15.71 -13.74
C GLU A 57 -2.92 -16.80 -13.39
N GLY A 58 -3.42 -17.96 -13.00
CA GLY A 58 -2.59 -19.09 -12.56
C GLY A 58 -2.33 -19.14 -11.07
N ASN A 59 -2.58 -18.07 -10.31
CA ASN A 59 -2.51 -18.10 -8.86
C ASN A 59 -3.68 -18.91 -8.27
N ALA A 60 -3.38 -19.75 -7.27
CA ALA A 60 -4.42 -20.48 -6.55
C ALA A 60 -5.28 -19.52 -5.71
N TRP A 61 -6.57 -19.76 -5.67
CA TRP A 61 -7.56 -19.00 -4.91
C TRP A 61 -8.31 -19.87 -3.89
N TRP A 62 -8.87 -19.24 -2.87
CA TRP A 62 -9.74 -19.86 -1.87
C TRP A 62 -11.19 -19.42 -2.02
N TYR A 63 -11.41 -18.10 -2.21
CA TYR A 63 -12.74 -17.55 -2.34
C TYR A 63 -13.14 -17.41 -3.82
N SER A 64 -14.42 -17.68 -4.10
CA SER A 64 -14.99 -17.54 -5.43
C SER A 64 -16.52 -17.45 -5.38
N ALA A 65 -17.14 -17.05 -6.48
CA ALA A 65 -18.59 -17.03 -6.61
C ALA A 65 -19.24 -18.44 -6.53
N SER A 66 -18.44 -19.50 -6.67
CA SER A 66 -18.88 -20.89 -6.57
C SER A 66 -17.90 -21.68 -5.70
N PRO A 67 -17.92 -21.48 -4.38
CA PRO A 67 -16.95 -22.06 -3.47
C PRO A 67 -16.99 -23.58 -3.47
N GLN A 68 -15.82 -24.21 -3.48
CA GLN A 68 -15.68 -25.68 -3.42
C GLN A 68 -15.61 -26.21 -1.98
N GLY A 69 -15.75 -25.35 -0.99
CA GLY A 69 -15.66 -25.68 0.43
C GLY A 69 -16.59 -24.84 1.28
N PRO A 70 -16.60 -25.09 2.60
CA PRO A 70 -17.43 -24.33 3.51
C PRO A 70 -16.87 -22.94 3.75
N ASN A 71 -17.19 -22.02 2.89
CA ASN A 71 -17.02 -20.59 3.09
C ASN A 71 -18.30 -19.86 2.61
N ASP A 72 -18.57 -18.72 3.17
CA ASP A 72 -19.73 -17.88 2.86
C ASP A 72 -19.37 -16.63 2.03
N VAL A 73 -18.09 -16.37 1.82
CA VAL A 73 -17.59 -15.25 1.01
C VAL A 73 -17.67 -15.63 -0.47
N VAL A 74 -18.81 -15.32 -1.08
CA VAL A 74 -19.13 -15.69 -2.48
C VAL A 74 -19.16 -14.50 -3.43
N ARG A 75 -18.90 -13.30 -2.94
CA ARG A 75 -18.83 -12.08 -3.73
C ARG A 75 -17.52 -11.34 -3.39
N VAL A 76 -16.93 -10.73 -4.39
CA VAL A 76 -15.69 -9.98 -4.21
C VAL A 76 -15.87 -8.80 -3.24
N GLU A 77 -17.06 -8.18 -3.23
CA GLU A 77 -17.41 -7.09 -2.34
C GLU A 77 -17.40 -7.48 -0.86
N ASP A 78 -17.52 -8.78 -0.57
CA ASP A 78 -17.48 -9.32 0.79
C ASP A 78 -16.04 -9.58 1.27
N THR A 79 -15.00 -9.42 0.42
CA THR A 79 -13.60 -9.53 0.83
C THR A 79 -13.14 -8.33 1.65
N TRP A 80 -12.21 -8.54 2.58
CA TRP A 80 -11.71 -7.48 3.46
C TRP A 80 -11.10 -6.30 2.67
N TRP A 81 -10.39 -6.58 1.59
CA TRP A 81 -9.71 -5.57 0.80
C TRP A 81 -10.65 -4.78 -0.12
N SER A 82 -11.71 -5.41 -0.63
CA SER A 82 -12.75 -4.69 -1.39
C SER A 82 -13.52 -3.75 -0.47
N GLN A 83 -13.87 -4.21 0.74
CA GLN A 83 -14.50 -3.36 1.76
C GLN A 83 -13.56 -2.23 2.22
N PHE A 84 -12.26 -2.50 2.42
CA PHE A 84 -11.25 -1.49 2.71
C PHE A 84 -11.21 -0.39 1.63
N SER A 85 -11.13 -0.78 0.35
CA SER A 85 -11.16 0.16 -0.77
C SER A 85 -12.45 1.01 -0.75
N ALA A 86 -13.60 0.39 -0.56
CA ALA A 86 -14.89 1.09 -0.54
C ALA A 86 -15.02 2.10 0.61
N VAL A 87 -14.46 1.79 1.79
CA VAL A 87 -14.56 2.64 2.98
C VAL A 87 -13.52 3.77 2.96
N THR A 88 -12.31 3.51 2.49
CA THR A 88 -11.19 4.46 2.55
C THR A 88 -11.03 5.30 1.30
N GLY A 89 -11.54 4.84 0.16
CA GLY A 89 -11.32 5.46 -1.16
C GLY A 89 -9.95 5.17 -1.77
N TYR A 90 -9.15 4.28 -1.17
CA TYR A 90 -7.92 3.80 -1.79
C TYR A 90 -8.24 2.90 -2.99
N GLU A 91 -7.54 3.10 -4.10
CA GLU A 91 -7.67 2.25 -5.28
C GLU A 91 -6.68 1.09 -5.25
N LEU A 92 -7.18 -0.13 -5.51
CA LEU A 92 -6.35 -1.33 -5.60
C LEU A 92 -5.59 -1.33 -6.93
N LEU A 93 -4.25 -1.30 -6.86
CA LEU A 93 -3.39 -1.45 -8.04
C LEU A 93 -3.15 -2.92 -8.38
N LEU A 94 -2.83 -3.73 -7.38
CA LEU A 94 -2.52 -5.15 -7.58
C LEU A 94 -2.87 -5.96 -6.33
N ASN A 95 -3.58 -7.06 -6.53
CA ASN A 95 -3.74 -8.10 -5.52
C ASN A 95 -2.87 -9.31 -5.89
N GLU A 96 -1.62 -9.32 -5.44
CA GLU A 96 -0.64 -10.40 -5.66
C GLU A 96 -0.78 -11.46 -4.55
N SER A 97 -1.96 -12.09 -4.48
CA SER A 97 -2.24 -13.15 -3.51
C SER A 97 -2.22 -14.53 -4.13
N TRP A 98 -1.84 -15.54 -3.32
CA TRP A 98 -1.79 -16.95 -3.73
C TRP A 98 -2.19 -17.84 -2.56
N SER A 99 -3.28 -18.59 -2.71
CA SER A 99 -3.78 -19.52 -1.67
C SER A 99 -2.75 -20.60 -1.35
N GLY A 100 -2.49 -20.81 -0.08
CA GLY A 100 -1.52 -21.80 0.41
C GLY A 100 -0.06 -21.31 0.42
N SER A 101 0.23 -20.09 -0.05
CA SER A 101 1.60 -19.59 -0.11
C SER A 101 2.16 -19.23 1.27
N THR A 102 3.42 -19.60 1.49
CA THR A 102 4.24 -19.23 2.63
C THR A 102 5.07 -17.99 2.34
N ILE A 103 5.52 -17.27 3.36
CA ILE A 103 6.48 -16.17 3.19
C ILE A 103 7.83 -16.73 2.74
N CYS A 104 8.31 -17.78 3.43
CA CYS A 104 9.55 -18.45 3.04
C CYS A 104 9.38 -19.44 1.88
N ASN A 105 10.49 -19.95 1.38
CA ASN A 105 10.53 -20.93 0.27
C ASN A 105 10.23 -22.37 0.72
N THR A 106 9.70 -22.58 1.93
CA THR A 106 9.31 -23.90 2.43
C THR A 106 7.82 -23.94 2.72
N GLY A 107 7.09 -24.69 1.90
CA GLY A 107 5.64 -24.87 2.03
C GLY A 107 5.26 -26.12 2.86
N TYR A 108 4.02 -26.58 2.68
CA TYR A 108 3.49 -27.75 3.33
C TYR A 108 4.34 -28.99 3.09
N ASP A 109 4.43 -29.86 4.11
CA ASP A 109 5.25 -31.08 4.11
C ASP A 109 6.73 -30.85 3.80
N GLY A 110 7.24 -29.63 4.04
CA GLY A 110 8.61 -29.24 3.75
C GLY A 110 8.94 -29.11 2.26
N VAL A 111 7.91 -29.06 1.40
CA VAL A 111 8.09 -28.96 -0.06
C VAL A 111 8.60 -27.56 -0.41
N PRO A 112 9.70 -27.44 -1.15
CA PRO A 112 10.18 -26.15 -1.63
C PRO A 112 9.17 -25.43 -2.55
N CYS A 113 8.96 -24.14 -2.32
CA CYS A 113 8.03 -23.32 -3.10
C CYS A 113 8.64 -22.00 -3.64
N PRO A 114 9.83 -22.04 -4.26
CA PRO A 114 10.57 -20.82 -4.61
C PRO A 114 9.94 -19.98 -5.72
N SER A 115 8.90 -20.46 -6.39
CA SER A 115 8.21 -19.75 -7.46
C SER A 115 6.92 -19.05 -7.04
N TRP A 116 6.32 -19.43 -5.90
CA TRP A 116 5.02 -18.91 -5.46
C TRP A 116 5.00 -18.45 -4.00
N SER A 117 6.12 -18.48 -3.28
CA SER A 117 6.28 -17.86 -1.96
C SER A 117 6.11 -16.34 -2.04
N PHE A 118 5.89 -15.68 -0.89
CA PHE A 118 5.83 -14.22 -0.85
C PHE A 118 7.10 -13.57 -1.36
N ILE A 119 8.28 -14.07 -0.96
CA ILE A 119 9.57 -13.52 -1.41
C ILE A 119 9.81 -13.70 -2.92
N ALA A 120 9.17 -14.68 -3.56
CA ALA A 120 9.21 -14.81 -5.03
C ALA A 120 8.33 -13.78 -5.74
N ARG A 121 7.16 -13.45 -5.14
CA ARG A 121 6.13 -12.60 -5.73
C ARG A 121 6.24 -11.12 -5.36
N MET A 122 6.94 -10.76 -4.27
CA MET A 122 7.10 -9.38 -3.81
C MET A 122 7.57 -8.41 -4.88
N LYS A 123 8.40 -8.88 -5.81
CA LYS A 123 8.88 -8.08 -6.96
C LYS A 123 7.78 -7.63 -7.92
N ASN A 124 6.59 -8.26 -7.87
CA ASN A 124 5.44 -7.88 -8.68
C ASN A 124 4.71 -6.67 -8.10
N ILE A 125 4.87 -6.40 -6.79
CA ILE A 125 4.24 -5.28 -6.08
C ILE A 125 4.88 -3.95 -6.48
N VAL A 126 6.19 -3.95 -6.70
CA VAL A 126 7.01 -2.77 -7.00
C VAL A 126 7.56 -2.91 -8.41
N LYS A 127 6.95 -2.23 -9.38
CA LYS A 127 7.29 -2.33 -10.82
C LYS A 127 7.64 -0.97 -11.45
N GLY A 128 8.22 -0.06 -10.68
CA GLY A 128 8.67 1.23 -11.21
C GLY A 128 7.59 2.31 -11.20
N ASP A 129 7.28 2.99 -12.30
CA ASP A 129 6.55 4.27 -12.38
C ASP A 129 5.17 4.33 -11.71
N SER A 130 4.71 3.28 -11.03
CA SER A 130 3.39 3.18 -10.39
C SER A 130 3.46 2.40 -9.09
N ASP A 131 4.43 2.71 -8.24
CA ASP A 131 4.47 2.10 -6.90
C ASP A 131 3.23 2.52 -6.09
N PRO A 132 2.65 1.61 -5.29
CA PRO A 132 1.51 1.94 -4.46
C PRO A 132 1.91 2.87 -3.30
N ASP A 133 0.98 3.72 -2.84
CA ASP A 133 1.18 4.50 -1.61
C ASP A 133 1.19 3.61 -0.36
N LEU A 134 0.53 2.44 -0.44
CA LEU A 134 0.35 1.51 0.66
C LEU A 134 0.54 0.06 0.19
N ILE A 135 1.41 -0.68 0.87
CA ILE A 135 1.60 -2.12 0.66
C ILE A 135 1.02 -2.87 1.87
N LEU A 136 0.00 -3.68 1.63
CA LEU A 136 -0.64 -4.52 2.64
C LEU A 136 -0.14 -5.96 2.50
N ILE A 137 0.56 -6.46 3.50
CA ILE A 137 1.11 -7.82 3.52
C ILE A 137 0.25 -8.67 4.46
N CYS A 138 -0.52 -9.61 3.92
CA CYS A 138 -1.35 -10.52 4.70
C CYS A 138 -0.82 -11.95 4.57
N GLY A 139 0.08 -12.36 5.48
CA GLY A 139 0.79 -13.63 5.38
C GLY A 139 1.35 -14.14 6.71
N GLY A 140 2.02 -15.31 6.64
CA GLY A 140 2.53 -16.02 7.80
C GLY A 140 1.59 -17.13 8.31
N THR A 141 0.33 -17.13 7.86
CA THR A 141 -0.65 -18.16 8.21
C THR A 141 -0.18 -19.54 7.73
N ASN A 142 0.20 -19.63 6.48
CA ASN A 142 0.66 -20.89 5.90
C ASN A 142 2.01 -21.33 6.47
N ASP A 143 2.91 -20.42 6.79
CA ASP A 143 4.17 -20.76 7.49
C ASP A 143 3.88 -21.39 8.87
N SER A 144 2.89 -20.85 9.59
CA SER A 144 2.43 -21.41 10.87
C SER A 144 1.80 -22.81 10.71
N TRP A 145 0.90 -22.98 9.73
CA TRP A 145 0.18 -24.22 9.50
C TRP A 145 1.05 -25.33 8.89
N ALA A 146 1.92 -24.97 7.96
CA ALA A 146 2.85 -25.90 7.32
C ALA A 146 4.00 -26.33 8.23
N ASN A 147 4.14 -25.75 9.43
CA ASN A 147 5.32 -25.90 10.27
C ASN A 147 6.62 -25.56 9.56
N SER A 148 6.60 -24.52 8.72
CA SER A 148 7.84 -24.07 8.06
C SER A 148 8.92 -23.78 9.10
N PRO A 149 10.21 -23.99 8.77
CA PRO A 149 11.31 -23.65 9.68
C PRO A 149 11.21 -22.19 10.10
N ILE A 150 11.31 -21.90 11.40
CA ILE A 150 11.19 -20.52 11.90
C ILE A 150 12.45 -19.71 11.60
N GLY A 151 13.63 -20.28 11.83
CA GLY A 151 14.91 -19.57 11.70
C GLY A 151 15.14 -18.54 12.79
N GLN A 152 16.09 -17.62 12.54
CA GLN A 152 16.39 -16.47 13.38
C GLN A 152 16.25 -15.19 12.55
N LEU A 153 15.95 -14.06 13.16
CA LEU A 153 15.96 -12.76 12.47
C LEU A 153 17.34 -12.54 11.86
N LYS A 154 17.38 -12.25 10.56
CA LYS A 154 18.60 -11.98 9.81
C LYS A 154 18.36 -10.80 8.88
N PHE A 155 19.19 -9.78 8.98
CA PHE A 155 18.95 -8.48 8.37
C PHE A 155 19.84 -8.16 7.16
N SER A 156 20.77 -9.08 6.80
CA SER A 156 21.62 -8.95 5.61
C SER A 156 22.22 -10.30 5.21
N ASP A 157 22.87 -10.35 4.05
CA ASP A 157 23.65 -11.48 3.56
C ASP A 157 22.89 -12.82 3.55
N TRP A 158 21.61 -12.75 3.10
CA TRP A 158 20.77 -13.95 3.01
C TRP A 158 21.26 -14.93 1.96
N THR A 159 21.25 -16.20 2.32
CA THR A 159 21.48 -17.33 1.42
C THR A 159 20.15 -18.01 1.07
N ASP A 160 20.14 -18.86 0.06
CA ASP A 160 18.94 -19.65 -0.28
C ASP A 160 18.49 -20.55 0.89
N GLU A 161 19.42 -21.02 1.73
CA GLU A 161 19.13 -21.79 2.94
C GLU A 161 18.42 -20.92 3.99
N ASP A 162 18.84 -19.67 4.18
CA ASP A 162 18.15 -18.73 5.06
C ASP A 162 16.71 -18.49 4.59
N LEU A 163 16.52 -18.30 3.28
CA LEU A 163 15.22 -18.02 2.68
C LEU A 163 14.26 -19.22 2.69
N ALA A 164 14.72 -20.41 3.06
CA ALA A 164 13.87 -21.55 3.38
C ALA A 164 13.23 -21.46 4.77
N SER A 165 13.60 -20.48 5.59
CA SER A 165 13.09 -20.23 6.94
C SER A 165 12.30 -18.92 7.02
N TYR A 166 11.26 -18.90 7.86
CA TYR A 166 10.27 -17.81 7.95
C TYR A 166 10.89 -16.45 8.32
N LEU A 167 11.64 -16.39 9.44
CA LEU A 167 12.15 -15.10 9.94
C LEU A 167 13.18 -14.45 9.00
N PRO A 168 14.16 -15.17 8.45
CA PRO A 168 15.05 -14.58 7.44
C PRO A 168 14.30 -14.14 6.18
N ALA A 169 13.32 -14.93 5.70
CA ALA A 169 12.52 -14.59 4.53
C ALA A 169 11.64 -13.36 4.77
N CYS A 170 11.05 -13.22 5.97
CA CYS A 170 10.28 -12.05 6.37
C CYS A 170 11.16 -10.78 6.37
N CYS A 171 12.38 -10.88 6.92
CA CYS A 171 13.34 -9.77 6.89
C CYS A 171 13.75 -9.42 5.45
N TYR A 172 14.06 -10.42 4.62
CA TYR A 172 14.42 -10.22 3.22
C TYR A 172 13.30 -9.54 2.42
N MET A 173 12.04 -9.95 2.64
CA MET A 173 10.86 -9.34 2.01
C MET A 173 10.71 -7.87 2.38
N LEU A 174 10.82 -7.54 3.66
CA LEU A 174 10.67 -6.16 4.14
C LEU A 174 11.83 -5.27 3.68
N ASP A 175 13.08 -5.79 3.69
CA ASP A 175 14.24 -5.09 3.14
C ASP A 175 14.03 -4.75 1.66
N TYR A 176 13.61 -5.75 0.88
CA TYR A 176 13.37 -5.57 -0.55
C TYR A 176 12.30 -4.50 -0.80
N LEU A 177 11.12 -4.63 -0.18
CA LEU A 177 10.01 -3.70 -0.41
C LEU A 177 10.36 -2.28 0.05
N ARG A 178 11.06 -2.12 1.16
CA ARG A 178 11.49 -0.80 1.65
C ARG A 178 12.50 -0.12 0.73
N ARG A 179 13.39 -0.89 0.08
CA ARG A 179 14.36 -0.34 -0.89
C ARG A 179 13.73 0.00 -2.23
N GLU A 180 12.84 -0.85 -2.72
CA GLU A 180 12.25 -0.67 -4.06
C GLU A 180 11.06 0.31 -4.05
N ALA A 181 10.34 0.46 -2.93
CA ALA A 181 9.26 1.42 -2.75
C ALA A 181 9.46 2.25 -1.46
N PRO A 182 10.48 3.13 -1.41
CA PRO A 182 10.87 3.86 -0.20
C PRO A 182 9.77 4.80 0.33
N GLU A 183 8.91 5.30 -0.53
CA GLU A 183 7.81 6.21 -0.19
C GLU A 183 6.53 5.49 0.23
N ALA A 184 6.41 4.18 -0.06
CA ALA A 184 5.23 3.41 0.29
C ALA A 184 5.18 3.12 1.79
N GLU A 185 4.01 3.26 2.39
CA GLU A 185 3.79 2.69 3.72
C GLU A 185 3.58 1.18 3.62
N ILE A 186 4.26 0.44 4.51
CA ILE A 186 4.19 -1.02 4.54
C ILE A 186 3.50 -1.46 5.82
N VAL A 187 2.40 -2.20 5.70
CA VAL A 187 1.65 -2.75 6.82
C VAL A 187 1.59 -4.27 6.70
N CYS A 188 2.20 -4.97 7.65
CA CYS A 188 2.01 -6.40 7.84
C CYS A 188 0.75 -6.65 8.67
N ILE A 189 -0.23 -7.32 8.08
CA ILE A 189 -1.46 -7.77 8.72
C ILE A 189 -1.19 -9.14 9.33
N VAL A 190 -0.97 -9.16 10.64
CA VAL A 190 -0.63 -10.36 11.41
C VAL A 190 -1.92 -11.05 11.83
N ASN A 191 -2.17 -12.24 11.30
CA ASN A 191 -3.39 -13.00 11.57
C ASN A 191 -3.47 -13.47 13.04
N THR A 192 -4.67 -13.84 13.48
CA THR A 192 -4.90 -14.52 14.76
C THR A 192 -4.40 -15.97 14.71
N GLU A 193 -4.11 -16.56 15.89
CA GLU A 193 -3.83 -18.01 16.05
C GLU A 193 -2.54 -18.49 15.35
N LEU A 194 -1.61 -17.60 15.08
CA LEU A 194 -0.28 -17.96 14.60
C LEU A 194 0.59 -18.48 15.76
N LYS A 195 1.65 -19.22 15.42
CA LYS A 195 2.70 -19.54 16.40
C LYS A 195 3.26 -18.25 17.00
N PRO A 196 3.49 -18.20 18.33
CA PRO A 196 4.01 -16.98 18.97
C PRO A 196 5.30 -16.46 18.36
N GLU A 197 6.19 -17.36 17.91
CA GLU A 197 7.46 -17.02 17.28
C GLU A 197 7.26 -16.30 15.93
N ILE A 198 6.23 -16.69 15.17
CA ILE A 198 5.85 -16.05 13.91
C ILE A 198 5.30 -14.65 14.21
N THR A 199 4.34 -14.56 15.14
CA THR A 199 3.73 -13.28 15.52
C THR A 199 4.79 -12.28 16.01
N GLN A 200 5.60 -12.68 17.00
CA GLN A 200 6.61 -11.79 17.58
C GLN A 200 7.70 -11.44 16.57
N GLY A 201 8.18 -12.44 15.82
CA GLY A 201 9.23 -12.22 14.82
C GLY A 201 8.79 -11.28 13.69
N GLN A 202 7.52 -11.32 13.27
CA GLN A 202 6.99 -10.40 12.28
C GLN A 202 6.90 -8.97 12.83
N VAL A 203 6.50 -8.80 14.09
CA VAL A 203 6.51 -7.50 14.78
C VAL A 203 7.93 -6.93 14.87
N ASP A 204 8.90 -7.76 15.27
CA ASP A 204 10.30 -7.34 15.40
C ASP A 204 10.92 -6.98 14.04
N ALA A 205 10.63 -7.75 12.98
CA ALA A 205 11.06 -7.45 11.63
C ALA A 205 10.45 -6.13 11.13
N CYS A 206 9.15 -5.91 11.33
CA CYS A 206 8.50 -4.63 10.99
C CYS A 206 9.16 -3.45 11.71
N ALA A 207 9.44 -3.57 13.00
CA ALA A 207 10.09 -2.52 13.78
C ALA A 207 11.49 -2.19 13.24
N HIS A 208 12.25 -3.19 12.78
CA HIS A 208 13.59 -3.00 12.21
C HIS A 208 13.55 -2.22 10.89
N TYR A 209 12.60 -2.52 10.01
CA TYR A 209 12.52 -1.92 8.68
C TYR A 209 11.60 -0.68 8.60
N GLY A 210 11.10 -0.18 9.74
CA GLY A 210 10.16 0.94 9.75
C GLY A 210 8.84 0.62 9.05
N ALA A 211 8.45 -0.66 9.04
CA ALA A 211 7.14 -1.11 8.62
C ALA A 211 6.21 -1.20 9.84
N HIS A 212 4.92 -1.31 9.59
CA HIS A 212 3.91 -1.41 10.64
C HIS A 212 3.42 -2.85 10.79
N ALA A 213 3.13 -3.27 12.02
CA ALA A 213 2.50 -4.55 12.31
C ALA A 213 1.12 -4.33 12.92
N LEU A 214 0.07 -4.73 12.20
CA LEU A 214 -1.30 -4.77 12.68
C LEU A 214 -1.63 -6.18 13.15
N LEU A 215 -1.78 -6.39 14.46
CA LEU A 215 -2.20 -7.66 15.03
C LEU A 215 -3.73 -7.72 15.02
N LEU A 216 -4.29 -8.57 14.17
CA LEU A 216 -5.73 -8.80 14.10
C LEU A 216 -6.28 -9.43 15.37
N LYS A 217 -7.55 -9.16 15.68
CA LYS A 217 -8.26 -9.69 16.83
C LYS A 217 -9.67 -10.12 16.43
N ASP A 218 -10.16 -11.15 17.09
CA ASP A 218 -11.57 -11.57 17.01
C ASP A 218 -12.07 -11.77 15.57
N ILE A 219 -11.29 -12.47 14.74
CA ILE A 219 -11.65 -12.78 13.36
C ILE A 219 -12.46 -14.05 13.31
N ASP A 220 -13.73 -13.94 12.95
CA ASP A 220 -14.61 -15.09 12.73
C ASP A 220 -14.16 -15.92 11.52
N LYS A 221 -14.12 -17.24 11.66
CA LYS A 221 -13.55 -18.13 10.64
C LYS A 221 -14.44 -19.35 10.38
N LEU A 222 -14.53 -19.70 9.12
CA LEU A 222 -15.06 -20.99 8.66
C LEU A 222 -13.88 -21.81 8.08
N TRP A 223 -13.65 -23.00 8.65
CA TRP A 223 -12.53 -23.86 8.25
C TRP A 223 -11.16 -23.15 8.22
N GLY A 224 -10.91 -22.36 9.26
CA GLY A 224 -9.64 -21.64 9.40
C GLY A 224 -9.52 -20.37 8.54
N HIS A 225 -10.47 -20.08 7.64
CA HIS A 225 -10.47 -18.89 6.81
C HIS A 225 -11.55 -17.89 7.24
N PRO A 226 -11.33 -16.58 7.12
CA PRO A 226 -12.32 -15.57 7.47
C PRO A 226 -13.68 -15.82 6.81
N SER A 227 -14.76 -15.82 7.61
CA SER A 227 -16.13 -15.72 7.11
C SER A 227 -16.44 -14.30 6.63
N ILE A 228 -17.64 -14.04 6.10
CA ILE A 228 -18.09 -12.65 5.80
C ILE A 228 -17.90 -11.74 7.03
N ALA A 229 -18.29 -12.22 8.22
CA ALA A 229 -18.10 -11.45 9.44
C ALA A 229 -16.61 -11.22 9.75
N GLY A 230 -15.77 -12.24 9.55
CA GLY A 230 -14.32 -12.13 9.69
C GLY A 230 -13.69 -11.17 8.69
N MET A 231 -14.13 -11.19 7.42
CA MET A 231 -13.70 -10.26 6.39
C MET A 231 -14.04 -8.80 6.75
N THR A 232 -15.25 -8.58 7.28
CA THR A 232 -15.68 -7.25 7.74
C THR A 232 -14.84 -6.79 8.91
N ALA A 233 -14.58 -7.65 9.90
CA ALA A 233 -13.73 -7.34 11.05
C ALA A 233 -12.27 -7.04 10.63
N MET A 234 -11.74 -7.74 9.63
CA MET A 234 -10.41 -7.42 9.04
C MET A 234 -10.43 -6.04 8.39
N SER A 235 -11.41 -5.77 7.54
CA SER A 235 -11.55 -4.47 6.86
C SER A 235 -11.62 -3.30 7.85
N GLU A 236 -12.44 -3.43 8.88
CA GLU A 236 -12.59 -2.40 9.93
C GLU A 236 -11.26 -2.14 10.66
N GLN A 237 -10.55 -3.21 11.06
CA GLN A 237 -9.28 -3.09 11.76
C GLN A 237 -8.19 -2.50 10.86
N VAL A 238 -8.09 -2.93 9.60
CA VAL A 238 -7.12 -2.37 8.63
C VAL A 238 -7.44 -0.90 8.35
N SER A 239 -8.71 -0.56 8.12
CA SER A 239 -9.13 0.82 7.84
C SER A 239 -8.84 1.76 9.02
N ALA A 240 -9.17 1.34 10.24
CA ALA A 240 -8.90 2.11 11.44
C ALA A 240 -7.39 2.29 11.68
N PHE A 241 -6.60 1.24 11.42
CA PHE A 241 -5.16 1.28 11.58
C PHE A 241 -4.52 2.25 10.57
N VAL A 242 -4.86 2.11 9.29
CA VAL A 242 -4.34 2.97 8.21
C VAL A 242 -4.74 4.43 8.40
N ALA A 243 -5.97 4.70 8.84
CA ALA A 243 -6.41 6.07 9.19
C ALA A 243 -5.61 6.70 10.34
N GLY A 244 -5.02 5.88 11.23
CA GLY A 244 -4.13 6.32 12.30
C GLY A 244 -2.69 6.60 11.85
N LEU A 245 -2.30 6.12 10.69
CA LEU A 245 -1.02 6.46 10.07
C LEU A 245 -1.14 7.87 9.49
N LYS A 246 -0.12 8.69 9.68
CA LYS A 246 -0.08 10.05 9.11
C LYS A 246 0.42 9.97 7.66
N LEU A 247 -0.43 9.50 6.78
CA LEU A 247 -0.18 9.33 5.35
C LEU A 247 -0.48 10.62 4.57
#